data_123d7fd2c12d6ded21ecdf72ad6c8e33
#
_entry.id   123d7fd2c12d6ded21ecdf72ad6c8e33
#
_cell.length_a   1.000
_cell.length_b   1.000
_cell.length_c   1.000
_cell.angle_alpha   90.00
_cell.angle_beta   90.00
_cell.angle_gamma   90.00
#
_symmetry.space_group_name_H-M   'P 1'
#
loop_
_entity.id
_entity.type
_entity.pdbx_description
1 polymer ?
#
loop_
_entity_poly.entity_id
_entity_poly.type
_entity_poly.pdbx_seq_one_letter_code
_entity_poly.pdbx_strand_id
1 'polypeptide(L)' 'SEDLAAMIADRAMSGAGYAFVIGSSHGLDDSVKRAAQARISLGRITLPHQLARLVLTEQLYRACTINAGMKYHK' A
#
# COMPACT_ATOMS: atom_id res chain seq x y z
N SER A 1 5.28 7.43 -2.71
CA SER A 1 6.02 6.44 -1.90
C SER A 1 6.41 6.98 -0.52
N GLU A 2 6.66 8.27 -0.43
CA GLU A 2 7.03 8.87 0.86
C GLU A 2 5.86 8.85 1.84
N ASP A 3 4.65 9.10 1.35
CA ASP A 3 3.45 9.02 2.17
C ASP A 3 3.19 7.60 2.65
N LEU A 4 3.43 6.63 1.79
CA LEU A 4 3.30 5.22 2.15
C LEU A 4 4.35 4.84 3.19
N ALA A 5 5.57 5.32 3.04
CA ALA A 5 6.63 5.07 4.00
C ALA A 5 6.28 5.61 5.39
N ALA A 6 5.74 6.83 5.43
CA ALA A 6 5.33 7.45 6.69
C ALA A 6 4.20 6.66 7.36
N MET A 7 3.24 6.19 6.58
CA MET A 7 2.14 5.40 7.11
C MET A 7 2.63 4.07 7.69
N ILE A 8 3.55 3.41 7.00
CA ILE A 8 4.12 2.15 7.46
C ILE A 8 4.93 2.36 8.74
N ALA A 9 5.73 3.41 8.80
CA ALA A 9 6.52 3.71 9.99
C ALA A 9 5.61 3.98 11.20
N ASP A 10 4.52 4.70 11.01
CA ASP A 10 3.58 4.99 12.08
C ASP A 10 2.95 3.71 12.63
N ARG A 11 2.53 2.80 11.75
CA ARG A 11 1.95 1.52 12.18
C ARG A 11 2.97 0.63 12.87
N ALA A 12 4.22 0.65 12.41
CA ALA A 12 5.27 -0.13 13.05
C ALA A 12 5.50 0.33 14.48
N MET A 13 5.43 1.63 14.74
CA MET A 13 5.60 2.17 16.08
C MET A 13 4.45 1.74 17.02
N SER A 14 3.26 1.53 16.49
CA SER A 14 2.12 1.08 17.30
C SER A 14 2.15 -0.42 17.58
N GLY A 15 3.07 -1.17 16.96
CA GLY A 15 3.16 -2.62 17.09
C GLY A 15 2.09 -3.39 16.36
N ALA A 16 1.29 -2.73 15.55
CA ALA A 16 0.24 -3.38 14.76
C ALA A 16 0.81 -4.03 13.50
N GLY A 17 0.21 -5.14 13.10
CA GLY A 17 0.54 -5.77 11.83
C GLY A 17 -0.14 -5.07 10.67
N TYR A 18 0.11 -5.58 9.46
CA TYR A 18 -0.44 -5.04 8.22
C TYR A 18 -1.23 -6.10 7.48
N ALA A 19 -2.31 -5.66 6.86
CA ALA A 19 -3.03 -6.48 5.89
C ALA A 19 -3.41 -5.57 4.73
N PHE A 20 -3.05 -5.97 3.52
CA PHE A 20 -3.36 -5.22 2.30
C PHE A 20 -4.40 -5.98 1.51
N VAL A 21 -5.52 -5.33 1.23
CA VAL A 21 -6.62 -5.93 0.48
C VAL A 21 -6.66 -5.27 -0.90
N ILE A 22 -6.58 -6.10 -1.94
CA ILE A 22 -6.61 -5.63 -3.32
C ILE A 22 -7.98 -5.94 -3.89
N GLY A 23 -8.63 -4.92 -4.44
CA GLY A 23 -9.95 -5.08 -5.03
C GLY A 23 -9.92 -5.85 -6.34
N SER A 24 -11.05 -6.47 -6.67
CA SER A 24 -11.26 -7.11 -7.95
C SER A 24 -11.45 -6.06 -9.04
N SER A 25 -11.72 -6.51 -10.29
CA SER A 25 -12.00 -5.60 -11.41
C SER A 25 -13.19 -4.68 -11.15
N HIS A 26 -14.08 -5.05 -10.24
CA HIS A 26 -15.24 -4.24 -9.87
C HIS A 26 -14.97 -3.39 -8.62
N GLY A 27 -13.75 -3.41 -8.11
CA GLY A 27 -13.37 -2.68 -6.92
C GLY A 27 -13.69 -3.42 -5.63
N LEU A 28 -13.51 -2.76 -4.52
CA LEU A 28 -13.77 -3.31 -3.20
C LEU A 28 -15.20 -2.99 -2.77
N ASP A 29 -15.80 -3.93 -2.03
CA ASP A 29 -17.10 -3.69 -1.42
C ASP A 29 -17.02 -2.55 -0.40
N ASP A 30 -18.11 -1.80 -0.25
CA ASP A 30 -18.13 -0.64 0.64
C ASP A 30 -17.87 -1.01 2.09
N SER A 31 -18.31 -2.19 2.53
CA SER A 31 -18.06 -2.65 3.88
C SER A 31 -16.57 -2.81 4.16
N VAL A 32 -15.82 -3.32 3.18
CA VAL A 32 -14.37 -3.48 3.28
C VAL A 32 -13.72 -2.10 3.32
N LYS A 33 -14.15 -1.19 2.46
CA LYS A 33 -13.61 0.17 2.44
C LYS A 33 -13.82 0.89 3.76
N ARG A 34 -14.98 0.71 4.38
CA ARG A 34 -15.27 1.35 5.67
C ARG A 34 -14.48 0.75 6.83
N ALA A 35 -14.15 -0.54 6.74
CA ALA A 35 -13.37 -1.22 7.77
C ALA A 35 -11.88 -0.90 7.68
N ALA A 36 -11.40 -0.45 6.52
CA ALA A 36 -9.97 -0.18 6.33
C ALA A 36 -9.53 1.06 7.09
N GLN A 37 -8.36 1.01 7.71
CA GLN A 37 -7.74 2.15 8.37
C GLN A 37 -7.18 3.15 7.38
N ALA A 38 -6.82 2.70 6.17
CA ALA A 38 -6.30 3.57 5.13
C ALA A 38 -6.70 3.02 3.76
N ARG A 39 -6.83 3.92 2.79
CA ARG A 39 -7.14 3.57 1.41
C ARG A 39 -6.08 4.17 0.51
N ILE A 40 -5.57 3.36 -0.43
CA ILE A 40 -4.52 3.75 -1.36
C ILE A 40 -5.03 3.52 -2.76
N SER A 41 -4.82 4.50 -3.63
CA SER A 41 -5.14 4.37 -5.04
C SER A 41 -3.85 4.26 -5.86
N LEU A 42 -3.86 3.37 -6.85
CA LEU A 42 -2.78 3.25 -7.82
C LEU A 42 -3.03 4.12 -9.06
N GLY A 43 -3.96 5.06 -8.94
CA GLY A 43 -4.32 5.96 -10.02
C GLY A 43 -5.66 5.59 -10.63
N ARG A 44 -5.97 6.21 -11.77
CA ARG A 44 -7.25 6.03 -12.44
C ARG A 44 -7.22 4.93 -13.50
N ILE A 45 -6.07 4.29 -13.67
CA ILE A 45 -5.92 3.22 -14.64
C ILE A 45 -6.37 1.91 -13.99
N THR A 46 -7.17 1.14 -14.71
CA THR A 46 -7.56 -0.19 -14.26
C THR A 46 -6.41 -1.15 -14.52
N LEU A 47 -5.97 -1.84 -13.48
CA LEU A 47 -4.89 -2.81 -13.58
C LEU A 47 -5.43 -4.22 -13.35
N PRO A 48 -4.92 -5.22 -14.10
CA PRO A 48 -5.18 -6.61 -13.73
C PRO A 48 -4.75 -6.87 -12.30
N HIS A 49 -5.47 -7.76 -11.61
CA HIS A 49 -5.27 -8.00 -10.19
C HIS A 49 -3.82 -8.37 -9.84
N GLN A 50 -3.22 -9.26 -10.65
CA GLN A 50 -1.84 -9.68 -10.42
C GLN A 50 -0.84 -8.56 -10.64
N LEU A 51 -1.10 -7.68 -11.61
CA LEU A 51 -0.24 -6.53 -11.84
C LEU A 51 -0.38 -5.51 -10.72
N ALA A 52 -1.58 -5.31 -10.22
CA ALA A 52 -1.79 -4.43 -9.06
C ALA A 52 -1.02 -4.93 -7.83
N ARG A 53 -0.98 -6.25 -7.61
CA ARG A 53 -0.18 -6.85 -6.54
C ARG A 53 1.30 -6.55 -6.71
N LEU A 54 1.78 -6.68 -7.94
CA LEU A 54 3.21 -6.42 -8.23
C LEU A 54 3.55 -4.96 -7.97
N VAL A 55 2.70 -4.03 -8.43
CA VAL A 55 2.91 -2.60 -8.20
C VAL A 55 2.92 -2.30 -6.71
N LEU A 56 1.97 -2.85 -5.97
CA LEU A 56 1.90 -2.64 -4.52
C LEU A 56 3.15 -3.19 -3.82
N THR A 57 3.59 -4.39 -4.20
CA THR A 57 4.78 -5.02 -3.62
C THR A 57 6.01 -4.16 -3.86
N GLU A 58 6.17 -3.64 -5.07
CA GLU A 58 7.29 -2.76 -5.39
C GLU A 58 7.25 -1.48 -4.56
N GLN A 59 6.06 -0.89 -4.41
CA GLN A 59 5.91 0.33 -3.62
C GLN A 59 6.16 0.08 -2.13
N LEU A 60 5.78 -1.08 -1.62
CA LEU A 60 6.07 -1.45 -0.23
C LEU A 60 7.57 -1.60 -0.02
N TYR A 61 8.27 -2.23 -0.96
CA TYR A 61 9.72 -2.33 -0.90
C TYR A 61 10.36 -0.95 -0.90
N ARG A 62 9.91 -0.08 -1.79
CA ARG A 62 10.40 1.29 -1.88
C ARG A 62 10.17 2.05 -0.57
N ALA A 63 8.98 1.92 0.01
CA ALA A 63 8.67 2.56 1.29
C ALA A 63 9.58 2.07 2.41
N CYS A 64 9.85 0.77 2.45
CA CYS A 64 10.77 0.21 3.44
C CYS A 64 12.19 0.74 3.27
N THR A 65 12.65 0.93 2.03
CA THR A 65 13.99 1.51 1.80
C THR A 65 14.05 2.97 2.23
N ILE A 66 12.97 3.73 2.06
CA ILE A 66 12.90 5.11 2.56
C ILE A 66 13.05 5.11 4.07
N ASN A 67 12.30 4.26 4.77
CA ASN A 67 12.35 4.19 6.23
C ASN A 67 13.70 3.73 6.74
N ALA A 68 14.42 2.92 5.96
CA ALA A 68 15.75 2.45 6.32
C ALA A 68 16.87 3.42 5.89
N GLY A 69 16.53 4.54 5.26
CA GLY A 69 17.52 5.51 4.80
C GLY A 69 18.29 5.07 3.56
N MET A 70 17.80 4.10 2.83
CA MET A 70 18.43 3.62 1.60
C MET A 70 18.04 4.50 0.40
N LYS A 71 18.77 4.38 -0.71
CA LYS A 71 18.59 5.25 -1.86
C LYS A 71 17.82 4.61 -3.02
N TYR A 72 17.16 3.50 -2.78
CA TYR A 72 16.44 2.80 -3.84
C TYR A 72 15.35 3.65 -4.48
N HIS A 73 14.74 4.51 -3.70
CA HIS A 73 13.55 5.29 -4.10
C HIS A 73 13.85 6.49 -4.99
N LYS A 74 15.03 6.64 -5.46
CA LYS A 74 15.43 7.79 -6.27
C LYS A 74 14.43 8.18 -7.34
#